data_5f6ac25c709f941435d0540f54a757f4
#
_entry.id   5f6ac25c709f941435d0540f54a757f4
#
_cell.length_a   1.000
_cell.length_b   1.000
_cell.length_c   1.000
_cell.angle_alpha   90.00
_cell.angle_beta   90.00
_cell.angle_gamma   90.00
#
_symmetry.space_group_name_H-M   'P 1'
#
loop_
_entity.id
_entity.type
_entity.pdbx_description
1 polymer ?
#
loop_
_entity_poly.entity_id
_entity_poly.type
_entity_poly.pdbx_seq_one_letter_code
_entity_poly.pdbx_strand_id
1 'polypeptide(L)'
;MTIQKDFAERTVQVLSPDESVTGIAVAGSWLTNEMDEYSDLDLVLVTKEKVGGDRTKMLAYANRLGDLLSGFTGEHVGEPRVLICLYDNPLLHVDVKFVTAEEFGHRVENPEILFDRKGQLSKLLEDSEARFPYPDYQWIEDRFWTWVHYALLKIGRGELLEAFDFLGYLRMVVLGPLLHIRNNRLPRGVRKVETQLLPTDFEKLKSTIPVYTTTSLLESLNNAVSLYKELRYELYTTKVLQQTRAEEKVAAYFVRIQSASQ
;
A
#
# COMPACT_ATOMS: atom_id res chain seq x y z
N MET A 1 27.72 6.86 -4.64
CA MET A 1 26.81 5.73 -4.38
C MET A 1 25.77 6.22 -3.38
N THR A 2 24.53 5.77 -3.41
CA THR A 2 23.53 6.22 -2.42
C THR A 2 23.66 5.40 -1.15
N ILE A 3 23.21 5.94 -0.01
CA ILE A 3 23.26 5.24 1.29
C ILE A 3 22.54 3.89 1.26
N GLN A 4 21.47 3.79 0.47
CA GLN A 4 20.72 2.56 0.27
C GLN A 4 21.55 1.49 -0.44
N LYS A 5 22.30 1.87 -1.49
CA LYS A 5 23.19 0.95 -2.23
C LYS A 5 24.33 0.45 -1.36
N ASP A 6 24.95 1.37 -0.60
CA ASP A 6 26.04 1.01 0.31
C ASP A 6 25.55 0.05 1.41
N PHE A 7 24.33 0.25 1.90
CA PHE A 7 23.72 -0.66 2.88
C PHE A 7 23.40 -2.03 2.27
N ALA A 8 22.86 -2.08 1.06
CA ALA A 8 22.56 -3.33 0.35
C ALA A 8 23.82 -4.15 0.06
N GLU A 9 24.89 -3.50 -0.41
CA GLU A 9 26.21 -4.14 -0.63
C GLU A 9 26.79 -4.71 0.69
N ARG A 10 26.74 -3.92 1.77
CA ARG A 10 27.15 -4.39 3.11
C ARG A 10 26.32 -5.57 3.57
N THR A 11 25.00 -5.55 3.33
CA THR A 11 24.12 -6.67 3.65
C THR A 11 24.58 -7.97 2.96
N VAL A 12 24.93 -7.90 1.68
CA VAL A 12 25.48 -9.05 0.94
C VAL A 12 26.79 -9.52 1.57
N GLN A 13 27.73 -8.62 1.86
CA GLN A 13 29.02 -8.97 2.46
C GLN A 13 28.87 -9.68 3.83
N VAL A 14 27.94 -9.20 4.66
CA VAL A 14 27.73 -9.72 6.02
C VAL A 14 26.98 -11.03 6.01
N LEU A 15 26.00 -11.22 5.13
CA LEU A 15 25.09 -12.36 5.18
C LEU A 15 25.41 -13.47 4.19
N SER A 16 26.13 -13.19 3.08
CA SER A 16 26.47 -14.27 2.13
C SER A 16 27.36 -15.39 2.69
N PRO A 17 28.21 -15.18 3.71
CA PRO A 17 28.93 -16.29 4.35
C PRO A 17 28.04 -17.20 5.19
N ASP A 18 26.87 -16.75 5.60
CA ASP A 18 25.93 -17.51 6.43
C ASP A 18 25.21 -18.57 5.58
N GLU A 19 25.49 -19.84 5.85
CA GLU A 19 24.93 -20.98 5.12
C GLU A 19 23.40 -21.11 5.24
N SER A 20 22.78 -20.45 6.22
CA SER A 20 21.33 -20.41 6.39
C SER A 20 20.67 -19.43 5.40
N VAL A 21 21.44 -18.47 4.84
CA VAL A 21 20.97 -17.50 3.85
C VAL A 21 21.18 -18.05 2.45
N THR A 22 20.10 -18.20 1.70
CA THR A 22 20.12 -18.74 0.33
C THR A 22 20.03 -17.66 -0.73
N GLY A 23 19.57 -16.46 -0.36
CA GLY A 23 19.52 -15.34 -1.29
C GLY A 23 19.21 -14.00 -0.62
N ILE A 24 19.58 -12.94 -1.31
CA ILE A 24 19.30 -11.54 -0.95
C ILE A 24 18.85 -10.82 -2.21
N ALA A 25 17.75 -10.09 -2.10
CA ALA A 25 17.23 -9.30 -3.22
C ALA A 25 16.72 -7.95 -2.71
N VAL A 26 16.48 -7.03 -3.64
CA VAL A 26 15.92 -5.69 -3.39
C VAL A 26 14.66 -5.48 -4.21
N ALA A 27 13.75 -4.65 -3.69
CA ALA A 27 12.45 -4.38 -4.28
C ALA A 27 12.11 -2.86 -4.24
N GLY A 28 10.87 -2.52 -4.46
CA GLY A 28 10.37 -1.16 -4.28
C GLY A 28 10.95 -0.13 -5.23
N SER A 29 11.34 1.05 -4.72
CA SER A 29 11.87 2.18 -5.52
C SER A 29 13.19 1.86 -6.23
N TRP A 30 13.92 0.86 -5.76
CA TRP A 30 15.13 0.37 -6.43
C TRP A 30 14.85 -0.11 -7.86
N LEU A 31 13.76 -0.83 -8.07
CA LEU A 31 13.43 -1.48 -9.35
C LEU A 31 13.07 -0.50 -10.47
N THR A 32 12.55 0.67 -10.12
CA THR A 32 12.08 1.68 -11.07
C THR A 32 13.11 2.78 -11.32
N ASN A 33 14.28 2.68 -10.69
CA ASN A 33 15.31 3.73 -10.69
C ASN A 33 14.78 5.10 -10.20
N GLU A 34 13.75 5.06 -9.33
CA GLU A 34 13.12 6.24 -8.72
C GLU A 34 13.61 6.46 -7.27
N MET A 35 14.68 5.77 -6.88
CA MET A 35 15.28 5.90 -5.56
C MET A 35 15.99 7.24 -5.41
N ASP A 36 15.66 7.96 -4.35
CA ASP A 36 16.20 9.27 -3.98
C ASP A 36 16.68 9.29 -2.51
N GLU A 37 17.03 10.46 -2.01
CA GLU A 37 17.47 10.66 -0.62
C GLU A 37 16.38 10.39 0.43
N TYR A 38 15.10 10.39 0.04
CA TYR A 38 13.95 10.13 0.89
C TYR A 38 13.44 8.69 0.80
N SER A 39 14.07 7.87 -0.04
CA SER A 39 13.66 6.49 -0.22
C SER A 39 14.14 5.62 0.94
N ASP A 40 13.27 4.76 1.43
CA ASP A 40 13.60 3.58 2.22
C ASP A 40 14.34 2.53 1.37
N LEU A 41 14.76 1.44 1.99
CA LEU A 41 15.34 0.29 1.32
C LEU A 41 14.52 -0.95 1.60
N ASP A 42 13.92 -1.52 0.56
CA ASP A 42 13.19 -2.78 0.60
C ASP A 42 14.13 -3.96 0.33
N LEU A 43 14.51 -4.71 1.37
CA LEU A 43 15.33 -5.93 1.27
C LEU A 43 14.45 -7.19 1.37
N VAL A 44 14.79 -8.21 0.58
CA VAL A 44 14.22 -9.54 0.70
C VAL A 44 15.34 -10.52 1.08
N LEU A 45 15.28 -11.06 2.29
CA LEU A 45 16.22 -12.06 2.79
C LEU A 45 15.59 -13.45 2.70
N VAL A 46 16.19 -14.30 1.88
CA VAL A 46 15.72 -15.68 1.69
C VAL A 46 16.56 -16.63 2.54
N THR A 47 15.89 -17.38 3.41
CA THR A 47 16.52 -18.31 4.37
C THR A 47 16.07 -19.75 4.15
N LYS A 48 16.92 -20.72 4.51
CA LYS A 48 16.60 -22.16 4.43
C LYS A 48 15.40 -22.51 5.28
N GLU A 49 15.37 -21.98 6.51
CA GLU A 49 14.28 -22.21 7.45
C GLU A 49 13.42 -20.96 7.58
N LYS A 50 12.19 -21.13 8.03
CA LYS A 50 11.27 -20.03 8.24
C LYS A 50 11.73 -19.14 9.40
N VAL A 51 12.05 -17.89 9.07
CA VAL A 51 12.41 -16.81 9.99
C VAL A 51 11.29 -15.78 10.07
N GLY A 52 10.64 -15.51 8.96
CA GLY A 52 9.55 -14.52 8.87
C GLY A 52 8.41 -14.80 9.83
N GLY A 53 8.01 -13.78 10.61
CA GLY A 53 7.03 -13.87 11.68
C GLY A 53 7.59 -14.20 13.07
N ASP A 54 8.88 -14.61 13.17
CA ASP A 54 9.59 -14.77 14.44
C ASP A 54 10.43 -13.52 14.71
N ARG A 55 9.90 -12.57 15.47
CA ARG A 55 10.55 -11.29 15.75
C ARG A 55 11.98 -11.47 16.31
N THR A 56 12.21 -12.46 17.16
CA THR A 56 13.52 -12.68 17.78
C THR A 56 14.55 -13.09 16.75
N LYS A 57 14.20 -14.04 15.87
CA LYS A 57 15.09 -14.47 14.79
C LYS A 57 15.32 -13.35 13.78
N MET A 58 14.27 -12.60 13.40
CA MET A 58 14.39 -11.48 12.46
C MET A 58 15.34 -10.40 13.01
N LEU A 59 15.20 -10.02 14.29
CA LEU A 59 16.10 -9.07 14.96
C LEU A 59 17.56 -9.60 15.04
N ALA A 60 17.77 -10.90 15.21
CA ALA A 60 19.11 -11.47 15.23
C ALA A 60 19.86 -11.26 13.89
N TYR A 61 19.15 -11.32 12.75
CA TYR A 61 19.73 -10.96 11.45
C TYR A 61 19.92 -9.45 11.31
N ALA A 62 18.90 -8.65 11.65
CA ALA A 62 18.94 -7.20 11.50
C ALA A 62 20.10 -6.55 12.30
N ASN A 63 20.35 -7.00 13.51
CA ASN A 63 21.47 -6.51 14.35
C ASN A 63 22.87 -6.72 13.75
N ARG A 64 23.00 -7.61 12.78
CA ARG A 64 24.28 -7.86 12.09
C ARG A 64 24.55 -6.84 10.97
N LEU A 65 23.54 -6.12 10.51
CA LEU A 65 23.62 -5.25 9.33
C LEU A 65 24.12 -3.84 9.63
N GLY A 66 24.08 -3.41 10.89
CA GLY A 66 24.51 -2.07 11.28
C GLY A 66 24.07 -1.70 12.69
N ASP A 67 24.14 -0.41 12.99
CA ASP A 67 23.68 0.15 14.26
C ASP A 67 22.14 0.27 14.25
N LEU A 68 21.47 -0.78 14.73
CA LEU A 68 20.01 -0.89 14.73
C LEU A 68 19.43 -0.10 15.90
N LEU A 69 18.79 1.04 15.61
CA LEU A 69 18.11 1.87 16.62
C LEU A 69 16.75 1.28 17.02
N SER A 70 16.00 0.77 16.08
CA SER A 70 14.66 0.20 16.30
C SER A 70 14.34 -0.86 15.27
N GLY A 71 13.58 -1.90 15.68
CA GLY A 71 13.07 -2.93 14.79
C GLY A 71 11.77 -3.52 15.32
N PHE A 72 10.73 -3.56 14.46
CA PHE A 72 9.42 -4.14 14.78
C PHE A 72 8.82 -4.81 13.54
N THR A 73 7.95 -5.78 13.75
CA THR A 73 7.33 -6.55 12.67
C THR A 73 6.16 -5.79 12.03
N GLY A 74 5.91 -6.04 10.75
CA GLY A 74 4.90 -5.36 9.93
C GLY A 74 3.48 -5.94 10.10
N GLU A 75 3.12 -6.50 11.26
CA GLU A 75 1.78 -7.04 11.53
C GLU A 75 0.67 -6.00 11.38
N HIS A 76 0.95 -4.74 11.71
CA HIS A 76 -0.02 -3.64 11.59
C HIS A 76 -0.39 -3.29 10.14
N VAL A 77 0.45 -3.70 9.16
CA VAL A 77 0.18 -3.60 7.72
C VAL A 77 -0.14 -4.95 7.08
N GLY A 78 -0.35 -6.01 7.90
CA GLY A 78 -0.74 -7.34 7.45
C GLY A 78 0.42 -8.19 6.91
N GLU A 79 1.69 -7.77 7.08
CA GLU A 79 2.85 -8.52 6.62
C GLU A 79 3.84 -8.80 7.77
N PRO A 80 3.56 -9.77 8.64
CA PRO A 80 4.40 -10.07 9.80
C PRO A 80 5.80 -10.59 9.46
N ARG A 81 6.06 -10.95 8.18
CA ARG A 81 7.38 -11.38 7.70
C ARG A 81 8.31 -10.21 7.39
N VAL A 82 7.82 -8.97 7.39
CA VAL A 82 8.64 -7.77 7.26
C VAL A 82 9.09 -7.33 8.65
N LEU A 83 10.38 -7.04 8.82
CA LEU A 83 10.92 -6.30 9.94
C LEU A 83 11.23 -4.88 9.46
N ILE A 84 10.51 -3.92 10.03
CA ILE A 84 10.67 -2.49 9.77
C ILE A 84 11.78 -1.99 10.69
N CYS A 85 12.89 -1.56 10.11
CA CYS A 85 14.12 -1.22 10.82
C CYS A 85 14.48 0.26 10.63
N LEU A 86 15.01 0.87 11.69
CA LEU A 86 15.68 2.17 11.62
C LEU A 86 17.13 1.97 12.05
N TYR A 87 18.07 2.28 11.16
CA TYR A 87 19.51 2.22 11.42
C TYR A 87 20.10 3.61 11.57
N ASP A 88 21.25 3.71 12.28
CA ASP A 88 22.07 4.91 12.37
C ASP A 88 23.37 4.79 11.55
N ASN A 89 23.99 5.93 11.32
CA ASN A 89 25.29 6.09 10.66
C ASN A 89 25.38 5.48 9.23
N PRO A 90 24.56 5.98 8.26
CA PRO A 90 23.62 7.10 8.31
C PRO A 90 22.21 6.65 8.76
N LEU A 91 21.36 7.63 9.15
CA LEU A 91 19.97 7.34 9.47
C LEU A 91 19.25 6.80 8.22
N LEU A 92 18.78 5.56 8.30
CA LEU A 92 18.15 4.87 7.17
C LEU A 92 17.02 3.96 7.65
N HIS A 93 15.87 4.09 6.99
CA HIS A 93 14.75 3.17 7.10
C HIS A 93 14.99 1.98 6.16
N VAL A 94 14.93 0.76 6.70
CA VAL A 94 15.12 -0.48 5.92
C VAL A 94 14.03 -1.47 6.29
N ASP A 95 13.25 -1.87 5.30
CA ASP A 95 12.29 -2.95 5.42
C ASP A 95 12.93 -4.26 4.99
N VAL A 96 13.08 -5.20 5.92
CA VAL A 96 13.66 -6.52 5.64
C VAL A 96 12.56 -7.56 5.65
N LYS A 97 12.19 -8.05 4.48
CA LYS A 97 11.22 -9.14 4.32
C LYS A 97 11.92 -10.49 4.38
N PHE A 98 11.57 -11.30 5.37
CA PHE A 98 12.13 -12.64 5.57
C PHE A 98 11.20 -13.70 4.96
N VAL A 99 11.73 -14.47 4.02
CA VAL A 99 10.97 -15.51 3.30
C VAL A 99 11.80 -16.80 3.15
N THR A 100 11.12 -17.91 2.95
CA THR A 100 11.73 -19.14 2.42
C THR A 100 11.78 -19.09 0.90
N ALA A 101 12.47 -20.02 0.27
CA ALA A 101 12.49 -20.14 -1.18
C ALA A 101 11.08 -20.34 -1.79
N GLU A 102 10.23 -21.13 -1.12
CA GLU A 102 8.84 -21.33 -1.52
C GLU A 102 8.04 -20.01 -1.44
N GLU A 103 8.16 -19.29 -0.32
CA GLU A 103 7.49 -18.01 -0.11
C GLU A 103 7.99 -16.92 -1.09
N PHE A 104 9.25 -16.98 -1.52
CA PHE A 104 9.82 -16.07 -2.53
C PHE A 104 9.16 -16.23 -3.90
N GLY A 105 8.71 -17.43 -4.25
CA GLY A 105 7.93 -17.70 -5.46
C GLY A 105 6.57 -16.96 -5.48
N HIS A 106 6.01 -16.63 -4.30
CA HIS A 106 4.76 -15.88 -4.16
C HIS A 106 5.02 -14.40 -3.89
N ARG A 107 5.19 -13.63 -4.96
CA ARG A 107 5.60 -12.22 -4.89
C ARG A 107 4.67 -11.28 -5.65
N VAL A 108 4.67 -10.00 -5.24
CA VAL A 108 3.86 -8.95 -5.88
C VAL A 108 4.60 -8.21 -6.99
N GLU A 109 5.93 -8.26 -7.00
CA GLU A 109 6.81 -7.69 -8.03
C GLU A 109 8.08 -8.54 -8.15
N ASN A 110 8.79 -8.45 -9.27
CA ASN A 110 10.05 -9.15 -9.47
C ASN A 110 11.19 -8.34 -8.83
N PRO A 111 11.81 -8.83 -7.74
CA PRO A 111 12.92 -8.13 -7.11
C PRO A 111 14.21 -8.29 -7.95
N GLU A 112 15.16 -7.37 -7.77
CA GLU A 112 16.52 -7.52 -8.27
C GLU A 112 17.33 -8.38 -7.30
N ILE A 113 17.95 -9.44 -7.81
CA ILE A 113 18.74 -10.36 -7.01
C ILE A 113 20.16 -9.80 -6.81
N LEU A 114 20.57 -9.61 -5.55
CA LEU A 114 21.92 -9.19 -5.18
C LEU A 114 22.83 -10.37 -4.82
N PHE A 115 22.26 -11.43 -4.27
CA PHE A 115 22.96 -12.66 -3.95
C PHE A 115 22.05 -13.86 -4.15
N ASP A 116 22.57 -14.88 -4.84
CA ASP A 116 21.84 -16.12 -5.17
C ASP A 116 22.72 -17.34 -4.98
N ARG A 117 22.47 -18.07 -3.90
CA ARG A 117 23.21 -19.30 -3.62
C ARG A 117 22.75 -20.41 -4.55
N LYS A 118 23.64 -20.84 -5.44
CA LYS A 118 23.40 -21.91 -6.43
C LYS A 118 22.33 -21.60 -7.49
N GLY A 119 22.01 -20.33 -7.75
CA GLY A 119 21.04 -19.94 -8.78
C GLY A 119 19.58 -20.29 -8.44
N GLN A 120 19.25 -20.51 -7.16
CA GLN A 120 17.93 -20.94 -6.74
C GLN A 120 16.88 -19.84 -6.94
N LEU A 121 17.22 -18.59 -6.61
CA LEU A 121 16.29 -17.47 -6.75
C LEU A 121 16.04 -17.13 -8.21
N SER A 122 17.09 -17.13 -9.03
CA SER A 122 16.99 -16.91 -10.48
C SER A 122 16.02 -17.89 -11.12
N LYS A 123 16.16 -19.18 -10.78
CA LYS A 123 15.27 -20.22 -11.26
C LYS A 123 13.82 -19.99 -10.80
N LEU A 124 13.59 -19.61 -9.54
CA LEU A 124 12.25 -19.30 -9.03
C LEU A 124 11.60 -18.10 -9.75
N LEU A 125 12.39 -17.08 -10.13
CA LEU A 125 11.89 -15.95 -10.92
C LEU A 125 11.48 -16.39 -12.33
N GLU A 126 12.22 -17.31 -12.96
CA GLU A 126 11.89 -17.87 -14.28
C GLU A 126 10.64 -18.77 -14.24
N ASP A 127 10.50 -19.58 -13.20
CA ASP A 127 9.43 -20.58 -13.06
C ASP A 127 8.11 -20.02 -12.51
N SER A 128 8.07 -18.74 -12.08
CA SER A 128 6.88 -18.14 -11.45
C SER A 128 6.72 -16.66 -11.83
N GLU A 129 5.48 -16.18 -11.79
CA GLU A 129 5.12 -14.79 -12.12
C GLU A 129 4.78 -13.98 -10.86
N ALA A 130 5.22 -12.70 -10.87
CA ALA A 130 4.77 -11.74 -9.88
C ALA A 130 3.28 -11.41 -10.09
N ARG A 131 2.50 -11.37 -9.01
CA ARG A 131 1.07 -11.07 -9.05
C ARG A 131 0.74 -9.97 -8.05
N PHE A 132 0.55 -8.77 -8.57
CA PHE A 132 0.07 -7.64 -7.76
C PHE A 132 -1.43 -7.79 -7.47
N PRO A 133 -1.89 -7.63 -6.21
CA PRO A 133 -3.31 -7.75 -5.89
C PRO A 133 -4.11 -6.58 -6.46
N TYR A 134 -5.16 -6.87 -7.22
CA TYR A 134 -6.12 -5.88 -7.69
C TYR A 134 -7.35 -5.86 -6.77
N PRO A 135 -8.02 -4.71 -6.64
CA PRO A 135 -9.23 -4.62 -5.84
C PRO A 135 -10.35 -5.48 -6.42
N ASP A 136 -11.09 -6.13 -5.55
CA ASP A 136 -12.34 -6.80 -5.91
C ASP A 136 -13.45 -5.74 -6.04
N TYR A 137 -13.93 -5.51 -7.25
CA TYR A 137 -14.97 -4.52 -7.54
C TYR A 137 -16.30 -4.83 -6.88
N GLN A 138 -16.67 -6.12 -6.74
CA GLN A 138 -17.89 -6.49 -6.02
C GLN A 138 -17.75 -6.19 -4.53
N TRP A 139 -16.59 -6.48 -3.93
CA TRP A 139 -16.32 -6.15 -2.53
C TRP A 139 -16.44 -4.66 -2.25
N ILE A 140 -15.99 -3.79 -3.18
CA ILE A 140 -16.13 -2.34 -3.07
C ILE A 140 -17.61 -1.95 -3.18
N GLU A 141 -18.30 -2.40 -4.23
CA GLU A 141 -19.71 -2.05 -4.49
C GLU A 141 -20.63 -2.46 -3.34
N ASP A 142 -20.42 -3.65 -2.75
CA ASP A 142 -21.21 -4.14 -1.61
C ASP A 142 -21.07 -3.26 -0.35
N ARG A 143 -20.04 -2.44 -0.27
CA ARG A 143 -19.69 -1.64 0.92
C ARG A 143 -19.83 -0.15 0.72
N PHE A 144 -19.61 0.35 -0.48
CA PHE A 144 -19.44 1.77 -0.74
C PHE A 144 -20.62 2.62 -0.22
N TRP A 145 -21.84 2.22 -0.52
CA TRP A 145 -23.03 2.98 -0.10
C TRP A 145 -23.25 2.96 1.42
N THR A 146 -22.95 1.86 2.07
CA THR A 146 -22.95 1.78 3.53
C THR A 146 -21.88 2.69 4.13
N TRP A 147 -20.71 2.76 3.51
CA TRP A 147 -19.64 3.66 3.94
C TRP A 147 -20.01 5.14 3.76
N VAL A 148 -20.65 5.50 2.65
CA VAL A 148 -21.17 6.88 2.45
C VAL A 148 -22.20 7.20 3.53
N HIS A 149 -23.14 6.29 3.82
CA HIS A 149 -24.10 6.48 4.89
C HIS A 149 -23.44 6.65 6.26
N TYR A 150 -22.40 5.86 6.56
CA TYR A 150 -21.62 6.00 7.79
C TYR A 150 -21.00 7.40 7.93
N ALA A 151 -20.34 7.90 6.87
CA ALA A 151 -19.76 9.25 6.86
C ALA A 151 -20.84 10.32 7.12
N LEU A 152 -22.02 10.20 6.51
CA LEU A 152 -23.14 11.11 6.72
C LEU A 152 -23.66 11.09 8.17
N LEU A 153 -23.69 9.92 8.82
CA LEU A 153 -24.05 9.82 10.24
C LEU A 153 -23.03 10.58 11.12
N LYS A 154 -21.75 10.47 10.81
CA LYS A 154 -20.69 11.16 11.57
C LYS A 154 -20.80 12.67 11.40
N ILE A 155 -20.99 13.15 10.17
CA ILE A 155 -21.20 14.57 9.90
C ILE A 155 -22.44 15.10 10.62
N GLY A 156 -23.57 14.37 10.53
CA GLY A 156 -24.83 14.76 11.16
C GLY A 156 -24.79 14.82 12.69
N ARG A 157 -23.87 14.07 13.33
CA ARG A 157 -23.62 14.11 14.78
C ARG A 157 -22.60 15.17 15.21
N GLY A 158 -21.93 15.85 14.25
CA GLY A 158 -20.82 16.72 14.57
C GLY A 158 -19.51 16.00 14.90
N GLU A 159 -19.41 14.69 14.63
CA GLU A 159 -18.20 13.87 14.77
C GLU A 159 -17.27 14.10 13.56
N LEU A 160 -16.84 15.36 13.37
CA LEU A 160 -16.20 15.81 12.13
C LEU A 160 -14.82 15.22 11.90
N LEU A 161 -14.03 14.94 12.94
CA LEU A 161 -12.72 14.30 12.80
C LEU A 161 -12.86 12.88 12.25
N GLU A 162 -13.82 12.12 12.77
CA GLU A 162 -14.06 10.76 12.29
C GLU A 162 -14.54 10.74 10.83
N ALA A 163 -15.38 11.71 10.44
CA ALA A 163 -15.78 11.88 9.05
C ALA A 163 -14.60 12.26 8.14
N PHE A 164 -13.69 13.11 8.63
CA PHE A 164 -12.48 13.52 7.93
C PHE A 164 -11.55 12.33 7.66
N ASP A 165 -11.26 11.54 8.70
CA ASP A 165 -10.40 10.35 8.60
C ASP A 165 -11.03 9.29 7.72
N PHE A 166 -12.38 9.16 7.78
CA PHE A 166 -13.10 8.22 6.94
C PHE A 166 -13.04 8.59 5.44
N LEU A 167 -13.05 9.86 5.08
CA LEU A 167 -12.77 10.31 3.72
C LEU A 167 -11.34 9.94 3.29
N GLY A 168 -10.37 9.98 4.23
CA GLY A 168 -9.02 9.44 4.01
C GLY A 168 -9.03 7.95 3.70
N TYR A 169 -9.80 7.18 4.47
CA TYR A 169 -10.00 5.75 4.21
C TYR A 169 -10.59 5.49 2.81
N LEU A 170 -11.64 6.21 2.40
CA LEU A 170 -12.21 6.07 1.05
C LEU A 170 -11.20 6.38 -0.06
N ARG A 171 -10.37 7.41 0.13
CA ARG A 171 -9.27 7.71 -0.81
C ARG A 171 -8.29 6.56 -0.91
N MET A 172 -7.87 6.00 0.23
CA MET A 172 -6.83 4.96 0.28
C MET A 172 -7.31 3.61 -0.24
N VAL A 173 -8.56 3.22 0.08
CA VAL A 173 -9.08 1.87 -0.20
C VAL A 173 -9.87 1.78 -1.49
N VAL A 174 -10.49 2.89 -1.92
CA VAL A 174 -11.39 2.89 -3.09
C VAL A 174 -10.87 3.80 -4.20
N LEU A 175 -10.85 5.11 -3.96
CA LEU A 175 -10.69 6.09 -5.04
C LEU A 175 -9.27 6.07 -5.63
N GLY A 176 -8.25 6.02 -4.80
CA GLY A 176 -6.86 5.95 -5.25
C GLY A 176 -6.55 4.70 -6.07
N PRO A 177 -6.87 3.48 -5.57
CA PRO A 177 -6.71 2.26 -6.35
C PRO A 177 -7.43 2.27 -7.70
N LEU A 178 -8.69 2.71 -7.74
CA LEU A 178 -9.46 2.79 -8.99
C LEU A 178 -8.89 3.84 -9.95
N LEU A 179 -8.43 4.99 -9.46
CA LEU A 179 -7.75 6.00 -10.25
C LEU A 179 -6.44 5.49 -10.83
N HIS A 180 -5.65 4.77 -10.05
CA HIS A 180 -4.43 4.13 -10.57
C HIS A 180 -4.75 3.16 -11.71
N ILE A 181 -5.77 2.31 -11.57
CA ILE A 181 -6.18 1.38 -12.62
C ILE A 181 -6.60 2.14 -13.88
N ARG A 182 -7.42 3.19 -13.76
CA ARG A 182 -7.82 4.05 -14.89
C ARG A 182 -6.62 4.67 -15.62
N ASN A 183 -5.56 4.97 -14.88
CA ASN A 183 -4.32 5.53 -15.42
C ASN A 183 -3.28 4.46 -15.81
N ASN A 184 -3.69 3.18 -15.94
CA ASN A 184 -2.82 2.05 -16.26
C ASN A 184 -1.64 1.88 -15.29
N ARG A 185 -1.88 2.13 -14.00
CA ARG A 185 -0.92 1.98 -12.90
C ARG A 185 -1.38 0.90 -11.92
N LEU A 186 -0.43 0.37 -11.13
CA LEU A 186 -0.75 -0.59 -10.07
C LEU A 186 -1.56 0.10 -8.95
N PRO A 187 -2.62 -0.54 -8.42
CA PRO A 187 -3.55 0.05 -7.45
C PRO A 187 -2.95 0.15 -6.03
N ARG A 188 -1.98 1.03 -5.83
CA ARG A 188 -1.21 1.20 -4.59
C ARG A 188 -1.80 2.26 -3.63
N GLY A 189 -3.12 2.26 -3.44
CA GLY A 189 -3.78 3.25 -2.57
C GLY A 189 -3.63 4.67 -3.13
N VAL A 190 -3.13 5.59 -2.29
CA VAL A 190 -2.82 6.97 -2.70
C VAL A 190 -1.32 7.20 -2.91
N ARG A 191 -0.51 6.13 -2.98
CA ARG A 191 0.94 6.25 -3.17
C ARG A 191 1.25 6.83 -4.55
N LYS A 192 2.05 7.91 -4.61
CA LYS A 192 2.50 8.59 -5.85
C LYS A 192 1.36 9.09 -6.76
N VAL A 193 0.17 9.36 -6.23
CA VAL A 193 -0.94 9.91 -7.02
C VAL A 193 -0.60 11.26 -7.64
N GLU A 194 0.25 12.05 -6.98
CA GLU A 194 0.72 13.37 -7.42
C GLU A 194 1.49 13.31 -8.74
N THR A 195 2.18 12.21 -8.99
CA THR A 195 3.09 12.07 -10.14
C THR A 195 2.63 11.04 -11.16
N GLN A 196 1.73 10.13 -10.78
CA GLN A 196 1.32 9.00 -11.62
C GLN A 196 -0.07 9.14 -12.22
N LEU A 197 -0.92 10.03 -11.69
CA LEU A 197 -2.23 10.27 -12.26
C LEU A 197 -2.19 11.39 -13.30
N LEU A 198 -3.14 11.36 -14.24
CA LEU A 198 -3.42 12.50 -15.09
C LEU A 198 -3.83 13.70 -14.21
N PRO A 199 -3.45 14.94 -14.58
CA PRO A 199 -3.76 16.13 -13.78
C PRO A 199 -5.26 16.27 -13.44
N THR A 200 -6.14 15.94 -14.38
CA THR A 200 -7.60 15.97 -14.18
C THR A 200 -8.08 14.99 -13.11
N ASP A 201 -7.48 13.81 -13.05
CA ASP A 201 -7.80 12.77 -12.09
C ASP A 201 -7.28 13.12 -10.70
N PHE A 202 -6.07 13.68 -10.66
CA PHE A 202 -5.49 14.17 -9.42
C PHE A 202 -6.32 15.32 -8.82
N GLU A 203 -6.77 16.28 -9.63
CA GLU A 203 -7.66 17.36 -9.14
C GLU A 203 -9.00 16.82 -8.61
N LYS A 204 -9.60 15.82 -9.27
CA LYS A 204 -10.80 15.14 -8.75
C LYS A 204 -10.54 14.46 -7.41
N LEU A 205 -9.40 13.80 -7.25
CA LEU A 205 -9.02 13.18 -5.97
C LEU A 205 -8.81 14.24 -4.88
N LYS A 206 -8.12 15.34 -5.21
CA LYS A 206 -7.91 16.48 -4.29
C LYS A 206 -9.22 17.11 -3.83
N SER A 207 -10.22 17.19 -4.70
CA SER A 207 -11.53 17.75 -4.33
C SER A 207 -12.28 16.94 -3.25
N THR A 208 -11.80 15.74 -2.93
CA THR A 208 -12.31 14.90 -1.82
C THR A 208 -11.62 15.20 -0.48
N ILE A 209 -10.71 16.17 -0.42
CA ILE A 209 -9.99 16.56 0.80
C ILE A 209 -10.72 17.74 1.43
N PRO A 210 -11.38 17.57 2.58
CA PRO A 210 -12.10 18.65 3.24
C PRO A 210 -11.18 19.56 4.06
N VAL A 211 -11.66 20.77 4.33
CA VAL A 211 -11.28 21.53 5.51
C VAL A 211 -12.21 21.15 6.67
N TYR A 212 -11.80 21.44 7.91
CA TYR A 212 -12.53 21.02 9.12
C TYR A 212 -13.80 21.83 9.35
N THR A 213 -14.79 21.67 8.47
CA THR A 213 -16.15 22.24 8.60
C THR A 213 -17.19 21.26 8.06
N THR A 214 -18.39 21.30 8.60
CA THR A 214 -19.53 20.46 8.15
C THR A 214 -19.78 20.61 6.65
N THR A 215 -19.83 21.84 6.17
CA THR A 215 -20.08 22.14 4.74
C THR A 215 -19.02 21.52 3.85
N SER A 216 -17.74 21.72 4.18
CA SER A 216 -16.63 21.16 3.38
C SER A 216 -16.60 19.64 3.40
N LEU A 217 -16.92 19.01 4.54
CA LEU A 217 -17.01 17.55 4.64
C LEU A 217 -18.14 16.99 3.75
N LEU A 218 -19.32 17.65 3.71
CA LEU A 218 -20.41 17.27 2.83
C LEU A 218 -20.05 17.45 1.35
N GLU A 219 -19.42 18.57 0.98
CA GLU A 219 -18.94 18.80 -0.38
C GLU A 219 -17.90 17.75 -0.81
N SER A 220 -16.91 17.47 0.03
CA SER A 220 -15.87 16.48 -0.24
C SER A 220 -16.42 15.06 -0.34
N LEU A 221 -17.41 14.72 0.48
CA LEU A 221 -18.10 13.42 0.39
C LEU A 221 -18.92 13.32 -0.90
N ASN A 222 -19.58 14.40 -1.33
CA ASN A 222 -20.30 14.44 -2.61
C ASN A 222 -19.34 14.27 -3.79
N ASN A 223 -18.16 14.91 -3.74
CA ASN A 223 -17.12 14.75 -4.74
C ASN A 223 -16.59 13.30 -4.77
N ALA A 224 -16.41 12.67 -3.61
CA ALA A 224 -16.01 11.26 -3.51
C ALA A 224 -17.06 10.32 -4.14
N VAL A 225 -18.35 10.55 -3.88
CA VAL A 225 -19.46 9.80 -4.48
C VAL A 225 -19.49 9.98 -6.00
N SER A 226 -19.35 11.21 -6.47
CA SER A 226 -19.35 11.52 -7.90
C SER A 226 -18.18 10.85 -8.63
N LEU A 227 -16.99 10.94 -8.06
CA LEU A 227 -15.80 10.29 -8.59
C LEU A 227 -15.93 8.75 -8.59
N TYR A 228 -16.46 8.16 -7.51
CA TYR A 228 -16.73 6.72 -7.46
C TYR A 228 -17.68 6.27 -8.56
N LYS A 229 -18.78 6.98 -8.78
CA LYS A 229 -19.76 6.65 -9.84
C LYS A 229 -19.14 6.70 -11.24
N GLU A 230 -18.29 7.67 -11.50
CA GLU A 230 -17.51 7.77 -12.74
C GLU A 230 -16.59 6.57 -12.93
N LEU A 231 -15.77 6.27 -11.92
CA LEU A 231 -14.83 5.14 -11.94
C LEU A 231 -15.54 3.79 -12.05
N ARG A 232 -16.67 3.62 -11.34
CA ARG A 232 -17.52 2.44 -11.45
C ARG A 232 -18.03 2.24 -12.88
N TYR A 233 -18.52 3.31 -13.50
CA TYR A 233 -19.02 3.26 -14.87
C TYR A 233 -17.93 2.84 -15.88
N GLU A 234 -16.72 3.32 -15.72
CA GLU A 234 -15.62 3.07 -16.65
C GLU A 234 -14.95 1.71 -16.43
N LEU A 235 -14.81 1.28 -15.18
CA LEU A 235 -13.95 0.14 -14.83
C LEU A 235 -14.73 -1.16 -14.55
N TYR A 236 -15.98 -1.05 -14.08
CA TYR A 236 -16.71 -2.24 -13.66
C TYR A 236 -17.34 -2.97 -14.86
N THR A 237 -17.29 -4.28 -14.79
CA THR A 237 -17.92 -5.11 -15.80
C THR A 237 -19.38 -5.39 -15.45
N THR A 238 -20.16 -5.89 -16.43
CA THR A 238 -21.55 -6.32 -16.22
C THR A 238 -21.73 -7.46 -15.21
N LYS A 239 -20.64 -8.08 -14.77
CA LYS A 239 -20.65 -9.12 -13.73
C LYS A 239 -20.80 -8.56 -12.31
N VAL A 240 -20.49 -7.27 -12.12
CA VAL A 240 -20.64 -6.62 -10.80
C VAL A 240 -22.11 -6.28 -10.57
N LEU A 241 -22.68 -6.81 -9.51
CA LEU A 241 -24.07 -6.54 -9.12
C LEU A 241 -24.13 -5.21 -8.37
N GLN A 242 -24.66 -4.20 -9.05
CA GLN A 242 -24.77 -2.85 -8.48
C GLN A 242 -25.82 -2.78 -7.36
N GLN A 243 -25.48 -2.07 -6.28
CA GLN A 243 -26.33 -1.85 -5.10
C GLN A 243 -27.28 -0.65 -5.31
N THR A 244 -28.04 -0.63 -6.43
CA THR A 244 -28.87 0.51 -6.86
C THR A 244 -29.86 0.99 -5.82
N ARG A 245 -30.54 0.07 -5.10
CA ARG A 245 -31.48 0.42 -4.03
C ARG A 245 -30.78 1.11 -2.86
N ALA A 246 -29.56 0.65 -2.49
CA ALA A 246 -28.77 1.29 -1.44
C ALA A 246 -28.32 2.69 -1.90
N GLU A 247 -27.83 2.84 -3.13
CA GLU A 247 -27.48 4.10 -3.74
C GLU A 247 -28.63 5.13 -3.65
N GLU A 248 -29.82 4.77 -4.12
CA GLU A 248 -31.00 5.65 -4.10
C GLU A 248 -31.34 6.12 -2.67
N LYS A 249 -31.34 5.20 -1.70
CA LYS A 249 -31.68 5.54 -0.32
C LYS A 249 -30.63 6.40 0.36
N VAL A 250 -29.37 6.13 0.11
CA VAL A 250 -28.25 6.92 0.65
C VAL A 250 -28.22 8.30 0.02
N ALA A 251 -28.46 8.42 -1.29
CA ALA A 251 -28.56 9.72 -1.96
C ALA A 251 -29.68 10.59 -1.39
N ALA A 252 -30.86 10.03 -1.16
CA ALA A 252 -31.97 10.73 -0.50
C ALA A 252 -31.61 11.16 0.93
N TYR A 253 -30.91 10.31 1.68
CA TYR A 253 -30.42 10.64 3.02
C TYR A 253 -29.39 11.76 3.00
N PHE A 254 -28.49 11.77 1.99
CA PHE A 254 -27.50 12.82 1.80
C PHE A 254 -28.15 14.20 1.67
N VAL A 255 -29.14 14.32 0.79
CA VAL A 255 -29.91 15.58 0.59
C VAL A 255 -30.51 16.05 1.93
N ARG A 256 -31.08 15.14 2.74
CA ARG A 256 -31.64 15.48 4.04
C ARG A 256 -30.60 16.06 5.01
N ILE A 257 -29.41 15.46 5.07
CA ILE A 257 -28.33 15.97 5.95
C ILE A 257 -27.83 17.34 5.46
N GLN A 258 -27.68 17.54 4.14
CA GLN A 258 -27.29 18.84 3.59
C GLN A 258 -28.29 19.96 3.96
N SER A 259 -29.60 19.68 3.86
CA SER A 259 -30.64 20.65 4.20
C SER A 259 -30.72 20.98 5.69
N ALA A 260 -30.33 20.03 6.57
CA ALA A 260 -30.31 20.25 8.01
C ALA A 260 -29.04 20.98 8.52
N SER A 261 -28.03 21.12 7.66
CA SER A 261 -26.75 21.74 7.98
C SER A 261 -26.61 23.17 7.46
N GLN A 262 -27.61 23.67 6.73
CA GLN A 262 -27.78 25.06 6.29
C GLN A 262 -28.60 25.84 7.33
#